data_bf306bf360b888b4d5449fb0f8fb0cb6
#
_entry.id   bf306bf360b888b4d5449fb0f8fb0cb6
#
_cell.length_a   1.000
_cell.length_b   1.000
_cell.length_c   1.000
_cell.angle_alpha   90.00
_cell.angle_beta   90.00
_cell.angle_gamma   90.00
#
_symmetry.space_group_name_H-M   'P 1'
#
loop_
_entity.id
_entity.type
_entity.pdbx_description
1 polymer ?
#
loop_
_entity_poly.entity_id
_entity_poly.type
_entity_poly.pdbx_seq_one_letter_code
_entity_poly.pdbx_strand_id
1 'polypeptide(L)'
;MKEKMVSMIRRIQEEICDMIQVLDESEYREDKWKRAEGGGGRSRVFSGGIVFEKAGVNISEVYGTLSEEAADNLAGGKIPDGKEREFFATGISLVLHPINPMAPTVHANYRYFERGDGTTPGSWWFGGGADLTPSYLFTEDSSHFHRTYKDICDRHPVADYHEFKPVSYTHLTLPTKLTV
;
A
#
# COMPACT_ATOMS: atom_id res chain seq x y z
N MET A 1 -8.88 -14.01 -9.55
CA MET A 1 -8.38 -12.64 -9.26
C MET A 1 -7.03 -12.68 -8.55
N LYS A 2 -6.85 -13.53 -7.53
CA LYS A 2 -5.60 -13.66 -6.72
C LYS A 2 -4.32 -13.68 -7.55
N GLU A 3 -4.16 -14.65 -8.44
CA GLU A 3 -2.95 -14.81 -9.27
C GLU A 3 -2.63 -13.59 -10.13
N LYS A 4 -3.67 -12.98 -10.70
CA LYS A 4 -3.53 -11.75 -11.49
C LYS A 4 -2.98 -10.60 -10.64
N MET A 5 -3.48 -10.45 -9.41
CA MET A 5 -3.01 -9.42 -8.48
C MET A 5 -1.58 -9.68 -8.02
N VAL A 6 -1.24 -10.91 -7.66
CA VAL A 6 0.12 -11.29 -7.28
C VAL A 6 1.11 -10.99 -8.39
N SER A 7 0.79 -11.41 -9.62
CA SER A 7 1.64 -11.15 -10.79
C SER A 7 1.83 -9.64 -11.04
N MET A 8 0.75 -8.87 -10.95
CA MET A 8 0.79 -7.41 -11.13
C MET A 8 1.66 -6.74 -10.07
N ILE A 9 1.49 -7.09 -8.78
CA ILE A 9 2.24 -6.49 -7.67
C ILE A 9 3.73 -6.82 -7.77
N ARG A 10 4.08 -8.04 -8.16
CA ARG A 10 5.49 -8.42 -8.39
C ARG A 10 6.12 -7.60 -9.51
N ARG A 11 5.41 -7.42 -10.63
CA ARG A 11 5.87 -6.61 -11.75
C ARG A 11 6.04 -5.13 -11.34
N ILE A 12 5.08 -4.56 -10.61
CA ILE A 12 5.17 -3.17 -10.14
C ILE A 12 6.35 -2.98 -9.20
N GLN A 13 6.66 -3.94 -8.32
CA GLN A 13 7.86 -3.86 -7.48
C GLN A 13 9.13 -3.83 -8.33
N GLU A 14 9.25 -4.69 -9.36
CA GLU A 14 10.41 -4.67 -10.26
C GLU A 14 10.53 -3.29 -10.93
N GLU A 15 9.46 -2.82 -11.59
CA GLU A 15 9.46 -1.54 -12.31
C GLU A 15 9.85 -0.36 -11.41
N ILE A 16 9.33 -0.31 -10.17
CA ILE A 16 9.69 0.76 -9.21
C ILE A 16 11.15 0.63 -8.76
N CYS A 17 11.61 -0.58 -8.47
CA CYS A 17 13.00 -0.79 -8.06
C CYS A 17 13.99 -0.41 -9.17
N ASP A 18 13.69 -0.79 -10.42
CA ASP A 18 14.50 -0.43 -11.58
C ASP A 18 14.61 1.10 -11.74
N MET A 19 13.48 1.81 -11.58
CA MET A 19 13.48 3.28 -11.62
C MET A 19 14.29 3.89 -10.48
N ILE A 20 14.19 3.35 -9.26
CA ILE A 20 14.98 3.83 -8.11
C ILE A 20 16.46 3.60 -8.37
N GLN A 21 16.88 2.42 -8.85
CA GLN A 21 18.29 2.12 -9.14
C GLN A 21 18.89 3.11 -10.14
N VAL A 22 18.15 3.43 -11.21
CA VAL A 22 18.59 4.38 -12.23
C VAL A 22 18.71 5.81 -11.66
N LEU A 23 17.75 6.21 -10.82
CA LEU A 23 17.70 7.56 -10.26
C LEU A 23 18.72 7.77 -9.13
N ASP A 24 18.91 6.76 -8.30
CA ASP A 24 19.65 6.84 -7.04
C ASP A 24 21.08 6.29 -7.15
N GLU A 25 21.43 5.68 -8.28
CA GLU A 25 22.71 5.01 -8.53
C GLU A 25 23.07 4.00 -7.42
N SER A 26 22.06 3.40 -6.79
CA SER A 26 22.24 2.50 -5.66
C SER A 26 21.63 1.12 -5.92
N GLU A 27 22.16 0.11 -5.25
CA GLU A 27 21.64 -1.25 -5.24
C GLU A 27 20.74 -1.49 -4.04
N TYR A 28 19.75 -2.37 -4.18
CA TYR A 28 18.93 -2.77 -3.05
C TYR A 28 19.42 -4.05 -2.39
N ARG A 29 19.20 -4.16 -1.09
CA ARG A 29 19.24 -5.41 -0.36
C ARG A 29 17.85 -6.05 -0.44
N GLU A 30 17.77 -7.28 -0.94
CA GLU A 30 16.54 -8.07 -0.95
C GLU A 30 16.48 -8.98 0.29
N ASP A 31 15.32 -9.00 0.93
CA ASP A 31 15.00 -9.91 2.02
C ASP A 31 13.67 -10.60 1.74
N LYS A 32 13.66 -11.94 1.82
CA LYS A 32 12.48 -12.79 1.64
C LYS A 32 12.11 -13.41 2.97
N TRP A 33 10.87 -13.19 3.37
CA TRP A 33 10.35 -13.73 4.62
C TRP A 33 9.14 -14.63 4.38
N LYS A 34 8.90 -15.54 5.32
CA LYS A 34 7.75 -16.45 5.32
C LYS A 34 7.02 -16.33 6.64
N ARG A 35 5.70 -16.50 6.60
CA ARG A 35 4.85 -16.59 7.79
C ARG A 35 4.58 -18.04 8.12
N ALA A 36 4.54 -18.37 9.42
CA ALA A 36 4.16 -19.69 9.89
C ALA A 36 2.71 -20.04 9.53
N GLU A 37 1.81 -19.03 9.58
CA GLU A 37 0.38 -19.19 9.31
C GLU A 37 0.05 -19.21 7.80
N GLY A 38 1.02 -18.95 6.94
CA GLY A 38 0.86 -19.00 5.50
C GLY A 38 1.25 -17.73 4.76
N GLY A 39 1.91 -17.93 3.63
CA GLY A 39 2.41 -16.86 2.77
C GLY A 39 3.74 -16.29 3.18
N GLY A 40 4.02 -15.08 2.71
CA GLY A 40 5.28 -14.39 2.95
C GLY A 40 5.36 -13.07 2.21
N GLY A 41 6.58 -12.59 2.02
CA GLY A 41 6.82 -11.37 1.27
C GLY A 41 8.27 -11.21 0.84
N ARG A 42 8.50 -10.12 0.13
CA ARG A 42 9.80 -9.72 -0.37
C ARG A 42 9.98 -8.22 -0.14
N SER A 43 10.98 -7.87 0.62
CA SER A 43 11.36 -6.49 0.90
C SER A 43 12.61 -6.13 0.12
N ARG A 44 12.63 -4.97 -0.52
CA ARG A 44 13.79 -4.39 -1.15
C ARG A 44 14.09 -3.05 -0.54
N VAL A 45 15.28 -2.87 -0.02
CA VAL A 45 15.70 -1.67 0.70
C VAL A 45 16.96 -1.12 0.06
N PHE A 46 16.86 0.10 -0.42
CA PHE A 46 17.96 0.93 -0.93
C PHE A 46 18.50 1.81 0.19
N SER A 47 19.80 2.03 0.20
CA SER A 47 20.48 2.92 1.14
C SER A 47 21.83 3.35 0.60
N GLY A 48 22.24 4.57 0.94
CA GLY A 48 23.54 5.11 0.55
C GLY A 48 23.63 5.55 -0.91
N GLY A 49 22.51 5.82 -1.56
CA GLY A 49 22.45 6.42 -2.88
C GLY A 49 22.67 7.93 -2.87
N ILE A 50 22.50 8.56 -4.02
CA ILE A 50 22.72 10.00 -4.22
C ILE A 50 21.45 10.84 -4.05
N VAL A 51 20.26 10.20 -4.12
CA VAL A 51 18.96 10.88 -4.04
C VAL A 51 18.24 10.49 -2.75
N PHE A 52 18.24 9.21 -2.39
CA PHE A 52 17.53 8.70 -1.22
C PHE A 52 18.49 8.32 -0.10
N GLU A 53 18.24 8.85 1.10
CA GLU A 53 18.87 8.34 2.32
C GLU A 53 18.46 6.88 2.53
N LYS A 54 17.18 6.60 2.31
CA LYS A 54 16.62 5.27 2.38
C LYS A 54 15.35 5.15 1.55
N ALA A 55 15.22 4.06 0.82
CA ALA A 55 13.98 3.74 0.12
C ALA A 55 13.62 2.27 0.35
N GLY A 56 12.34 1.99 0.52
CA GLY A 56 11.86 0.64 0.71
C GLY A 56 10.67 0.35 -0.21
N VAL A 57 10.72 -0.78 -0.91
CA VAL A 57 9.63 -1.27 -1.75
C VAL A 57 9.34 -2.71 -1.37
N ASN A 58 8.20 -2.93 -0.72
CA ASN A 58 7.86 -4.20 -0.10
C ASN A 58 6.59 -4.77 -0.71
N ILE A 59 6.59 -6.07 -0.96
CA ILE A 59 5.39 -6.81 -1.37
C ILE A 59 5.11 -7.95 -0.39
N SER A 60 3.83 -8.28 -0.28
CA SER A 60 3.38 -9.40 0.53
C SER A 60 2.30 -10.21 -0.20
N GLU A 61 2.29 -11.49 0.09
CA GLU A 61 1.27 -12.44 -0.30
C GLU A 61 0.99 -13.31 0.93
N VAL A 62 -0.09 -13.04 1.62
CA VAL A 62 -0.39 -13.67 2.91
C VAL A 62 -1.80 -14.28 2.89
N TYR A 63 -1.94 -15.40 3.55
CA TYR A 63 -3.20 -16.11 3.68
C TYR A 63 -3.24 -16.85 5.01
N GLY A 64 -4.41 -17.28 5.40
CA GLY A 64 -4.62 -17.97 6.66
C GLY A 64 -6.05 -17.88 7.14
N THR A 65 -6.25 -18.05 8.44
CA THR A 65 -7.56 -18.00 9.08
C THR A 65 -7.60 -16.81 10.04
N LEU A 66 -8.61 -15.94 9.88
CA LEU A 66 -8.86 -14.81 10.78
C LEU A 66 -9.34 -15.32 12.15
N SER A 67 -9.00 -14.61 13.21
CA SER A 67 -9.69 -14.78 14.50
C SER A 67 -11.17 -14.38 14.36
N GLU A 68 -12.02 -14.85 15.27
CA GLU A 68 -13.44 -14.45 15.28
C GLU A 68 -13.60 -12.93 15.38
N GLU A 69 -12.88 -12.33 16.30
CA GLU A 69 -12.87 -10.88 16.52
C GLU A 69 -12.42 -10.12 15.26
N ALA A 70 -11.37 -10.59 14.58
CA ALA A 70 -10.90 -9.98 13.34
C ALA A 70 -11.92 -10.14 12.20
N ALA A 71 -12.59 -11.29 12.12
CA ALA A 71 -13.62 -11.54 11.12
C ALA A 71 -14.87 -10.67 11.32
N ASP A 72 -15.27 -10.45 12.57
CA ASP A 72 -16.43 -9.63 12.93
C ASP A 72 -16.19 -8.12 12.68
N ASN A 73 -14.96 -7.67 12.87
CA ASN A 73 -14.58 -6.26 12.69
C ASN A 73 -14.16 -5.90 11.25
N LEU A 74 -14.02 -6.89 10.38
CA LEU A 74 -13.57 -6.65 9.02
C LEU A 74 -14.71 -6.14 8.12
N ALA A 75 -14.39 -5.24 7.21
CA ALA A 75 -15.32 -4.75 6.20
C ALA A 75 -15.94 -5.91 5.41
N GLY A 76 -17.22 -5.80 5.04
CA GLY A 76 -17.97 -6.84 4.31
C GLY A 76 -19.05 -7.55 5.13
N GLY A 77 -19.12 -7.27 6.45
CA GLY A 77 -20.19 -7.83 7.31
C GLY A 77 -20.05 -9.31 7.60
N LYS A 78 -21.09 -9.90 8.21
CA LYS A 78 -21.17 -11.35 8.43
C LYS A 78 -21.42 -12.07 7.12
N ILE A 79 -20.52 -12.95 6.74
CA ILE A 79 -20.71 -13.85 5.60
C ILE A 79 -21.24 -15.19 6.18
N PRO A 80 -22.34 -15.77 5.71
CA PRO A 80 -22.84 -17.05 6.19
C PRO A 80 -21.90 -18.20 5.76
N ASP A 81 -21.72 -19.23 6.55
CA ASP A 81 -21.08 -20.51 6.22
C ASP A 81 -19.62 -20.77 6.61
N GLY A 82 -19.18 -20.48 7.81
CA GLY A 82 -17.98 -21.13 8.41
C GLY A 82 -16.62 -21.07 7.68
N LYS A 83 -16.60 -20.80 6.39
CA LYS A 83 -15.41 -20.59 5.56
C LYS A 83 -14.92 -19.16 5.55
N GLU A 84 -15.65 -18.27 6.15
CA GLU A 84 -15.49 -16.83 6.13
C GLU A 84 -14.27 -16.29 6.83
N ARG A 85 -13.62 -17.14 7.58
CA ARG A 85 -12.41 -16.81 8.31
C ARG A 85 -11.15 -17.01 7.48
N GLU A 86 -11.24 -17.77 6.38
CA GLU A 86 -10.14 -17.90 5.45
C GLU A 86 -9.95 -16.57 4.71
N PHE A 87 -8.72 -16.11 4.64
CA PHE A 87 -8.40 -14.88 3.92
C PHE A 87 -7.18 -15.04 3.03
N PHE A 88 -7.15 -14.21 2.02
CA PHE A 88 -6.00 -13.95 1.18
C PHE A 88 -5.80 -12.45 1.04
N ALA A 89 -4.57 -11.99 1.18
CA ALA A 89 -4.21 -10.60 0.95
C ALA A 89 -2.88 -10.51 0.21
N THR A 90 -2.82 -9.61 -0.75
CA THR A 90 -1.57 -9.28 -1.43
C THR A 90 -1.49 -7.77 -1.62
N GLY A 91 -0.30 -7.22 -1.54
CA GLY A 91 -0.13 -5.77 -1.64
C GLY A 91 1.30 -5.34 -1.81
N ILE A 92 1.45 -4.07 -2.17
CA ILE A 92 2.71 -3.35 -2.24
C ILE A 92 2.67 -2.18 -1.26
N SER A 93 3.78 -1.95 -0.59
CA SER A 93 4.01 -0.79 0.26
C SER A 93 5.37 -0.22 -0.06
N LEU A 94 5.45 1.09 -0.21
CA LEU A 94 6.71 1.78 -0.42
C LEU A 94 6.83 3.01 0.46
N VAL A 95 8.06 3.36 0.78
CA VAL A 95 8.42 4.63 1.39
C VAL A 95 9.76 5.08 0.84
N LEU A 96 9.83 6.35 0.42
CA LEU A 96 11.03 6.96 -0.16
C LEU A 96 11.40 8.17 0.69
N HIS A 97 12.57 8.12 1.34
CA HIS A 97 13.13 9.21 2.15
C HIS A 97 14.25 9.89 1.37
N PRO A 98 14.04 11.09 0.81
CA PRO A 98 15.09 11.84 0.12
C PRO A 98 16.18 12.31 1.09
N ILE A 99 17.43 12.42 0.58
CA ILE A 99 18.53 13.07 1.29
C ILE A 99 18.27 14.57 1.41
N ASN A 100 17.76 15.19 0.34
CA ASN A 100 17.46 16.61 0.33
C ASN A 100 16.18 16.89 1.13
N PRO A 101 16.24 17.63 2.25
CA PRO A 101 15.07 17.95 3.06
C PRO A 101 14.04 18.83 2.34
N MET A 102 14.40 19.44 1.22
CA MET A 102 13.46 20.19 0.37
C MET A 102 12.59 19.29 -0.49
N ALA A 103 12.99 18.04 -0.71
CA ALA A 103 12.17 17.03 -1.38
C ALA A 103 11.29 16.30 -0.35
N PRO A 104 10.00 16.09 -0.64
CA PRO A 104 9.09 15.43 0.30
C PRO A 104 9.33 13.92 0.37
N THR A 105 9.09 13.35 1.55
CA THR A 105 8.94 11.91 1.70
C THR A 105 7.66 11.44 1.03
N VAL A 106 7.72 10.31 0.33
CA VAL A 106 6.58 9.68 -0.32
C VAL A 106 6.31 8.34 0.33
N HIS A 107 5.05 8.08 0.65
CA HIS A 107 4.56 6.78 1.07
C HIS A 107 3.38 6.37 0.21
N ALA A 108 3.30 5.08 -0.12
CA ALA A 108 2.13 4.51 -0.77
C ALA A 108 1.92 3.06 -0.33
N ASN A 109 0.66 2.66 -0.25
CA ASN A 109 0.27 1.29 0.07
C ASN A 109 -0.98 0.93 -0.73
N TYR A 110 -0.91 -0.17 -1.47
CA TYR A 110 -2.06 -0.70 -2.22
C TYR A 110 -2.17 -2.19 -1.99
N ARG A 111 -3.40 -2.66 -1.76
CA ARG A 111 -3.66 -4.06 -1.45
C ARG A 111 -4.95 -4.57 -2.08
N TYR A 112 -4.96 -5.84 -2.35
CA TYR A 112 -6.13 -6.65 -2.60
C TYR A 112 -6.36 -7.56 -1.40
N PHE A 113 -7.60 -7.66 -0.96
CA PHE A 113 -8.03 -8.54 0.12
C PHE A 113 -9.21 -9.38 -0.34
N GLU A 114 -9.26 -10.63 0.10
CA GLU A 114 -10.32 -11.58 -0.22
C GLU A 114 -10.60 -12.47 0.98
N ARG A 115 -11.88 -12.75 1.25
CA ARG A 115 -12.38 -13.67 2.28
C ARG A 115 -13.03 -14.86 1.63
N GLY A 116 -12.86 -16.05 2.20
CA GLY A 116 -13.46 -17.28 1.69
C GLY A 116 -13.03 -17.58 0.26
N ASP A 117 -13.98 -17.90 -0.59
CA ASP A 117 -13.74 -18.23 -2.01
C ASP A 117 -13.71 -17.00 -2.94
N GLY A 118 -14.00 -15.81 -2.42
CA GLY A 118 -14.02 -14.57 -3.20
C GLY A 118 -15.18 -14.44 -4.18
N THR A 119 -16.20 -15.27 -4.07
CA THR A 119 -17.36 -15.29 -4.99
C THR A 119 -18.58 -14.55 -4.43
N THR A 120 -18.71 -14.52 -3.10
CA THR A 120 -19.79 -13.81 -2.44
C THR A 120 -19.63 -12.30 -2.59
N PRO A 121 -20.69 -11.53 -2.88
CA PRO A 121 -20.62 -10.07 -2.91
C PRO A 121 -20.07 -9.50 -1.60
N GLY A 122 -19.08 -8.59 -1.71
CA GLY A 122 -18.40 -8.02 -0.55
C GLY A 122 -17.30 -8.90 0.07
N SER A 123 -17.02 -10.08 -0.48
CA SER A 123 -15.95 -10.94 0.02
C SER A 123 -14.56 -10.53 -0.43
N TRP A 124 -14.44 -9.57 -1.33
CA TRP A 124 -13.15 -9.02 -1.75
C TRP A 124 -13.23 -7.52 -1.99
N TRP A 125 -12.11 -6.86 -1.80
CA TRP A 125 -11.97 -5.41 -2.06
C TRP A 125 -10.54 -5.00 -2.31
N PHE A 126 -10.40 -3.82 -2.89
CA PHE A 126 -9.14 -3.09 -2.95
C PHE A 126 -9.09 -2.04 -1.85
N GLY A 127 -7.92 -1.82 -1.30
CA GLY A 127 -7.67 -0.73 -0.37
C GLY A 127 -6.30 -0.15 -0.62
N GLY A 128 -6.11 1.09 -0.21
CA GLY A 128 -4.82 1.73 -0.33
C GLY A 128 -4.88 3.22 -0.10
N GLY A 129 -3.72 3.81 -0.16
CA GLY A 129 -3.54 5.25 -0.06
C GLY A 129 -2.12 5.62 -0.40
N ALA A 130 -1.92 6.90 -0.57
CA ALA A 130 -0.60 7.50 -0.70
C ALA A 130 -0.59 8.86 -0.03
N ASP A 131 0.56 9.23 0.45
CA ASP A 131 0.78 10.54 1.06
C ASP A 131 2.11 11.15 0.61
N LEU A 132 2.15 12.48 0.67
CA LEU A 132 3.32 13.29 0.47
C LEU A 132 3.58 14.02 1.79
N THR A 133 4.73 13.76 2.41
CA THR A 133 5.08 14.34 3.71
C THR A 133 6.31 15.25 3.56
N PRO A 134 6.10 16.55 3.30
CA PRO A 134 7.19 17.50 3.15
C PRO A 134 7.73 17.98 4.49
N SER A 135 9.06 18.16 4.61
CA SER A 135 9.67 18.92 5.70
C SER A 135 9.48 20.43 5.48
N TYR A 136 9.51 20.87 4.23
CA TYR A 136 9.22 22.24 3.80
C TYR A 136 8.12 22.23 2.76
N LEU A 137 7.04 22.95 3.01
CA LEU A 137 5.87 22.96 2.14
C LEU A 137 6.11 23.82 0.90
N PHE A 138 6.08 23.17 -0.27
CA PHE A 138 5.98 23.82 -1.57
C PHE A 138 4.58 23.55 -2.15
N THR A 139 3.86 24.58 -2.48
CA THR A 139 2.49 24.48 -3.00
C THR A 139 2.44 23.72 -4.32
N GLU A 140 3.49 23.86 -5.13
CA GLU A 140 3.64 23.20 -6.42
C GLU A 140 3.67 21.68 -6.28
N ASP A 141 4.43 21.15 -5.31
CA ASP A 141 4.54 19.71 -5.03
C ASP A 141 3.20 19.14 -4.58
N SER A 142 2.54 19.80 -3.62
CA SER A 142 1.21 19.40 -3.16
C SER A 142 0.18 19.43 -4.29
N SER A 143 0.21 20.48 -5.11
CA SER A 143 -0.69 20.62 -6.25
C SER A 143 -0.45 19.54 -7.31
N HIS A 144 0.81 19.22 -7.59
CA HIS A 144 1.18 18.15 -8.51
C HIS A 144 0.72 16.79 -8.01
N PHE A 145 0.98 16.46 -6.75
CA PHE A 145 0.56 15.22 -6.12
C PHE A 145 -0.97 15.03 -6.19
N HIS A 146 -1.73 16.02 -5.75
CA HIS A 146 -3.18 15.95 -5.75
C HIS A 146 -3.77 15.90 -7.16
N ARG A 147 -3.20 16.62 -8.12
CA ARG A 147 -3.61 16.56 -9.53
C ARG A 147 -3.37 15.17 -10.11
N THR A 148 -2.20 14.59 -9.87
CA THR A 148 -1.85 13.25 -10.34
C THR A 148 -2.86 12.20 -9.84
N TYR A 149 -3.19 12.22 -8.55
CA TYR A 149 -4.18 11.29 -8.01
C TYR A 149 -5.60 11.55 -8.50
N LYS A 150 -5.97 12.82 -8.66
CA LYS A 150 -7.26 13.17 -9.26
C LYS A 150 -7.37 12.66 -10.69
N ASP A 151 -6.35 12.86 -11.51
CA ASP A 151 -6.32 12.40 -12.90
C ASP A 151 -6.37 10.87 -13.01
N ILE A 152 -5.80 10.15 -12.04
CA ILE A 152 -5.92 8.70 -11.94
C ILE A 152 -7.36 8.30 -11.60
N CYS A 153 -7.97 8.90 -10.59
CA CYS A 153 -9.35 8.61 -10.19
C CYS A 153 -10.34 8.93 -11.32
N ASP A 154 -10.20 10.07 -11.98
CA ASP A 154 -11.08 10.50 -13.06
C ASP A 154 -11.11 9.51 -14.26
N ARG A 155 -10.07 8.69 -14.41
CA ARG A 155 -10.01 7.63 -15.44
C ARG A 155 -10.73 6.34 -15.03
N HIS A 156 -11.17 6.22 -13.78
CA HIS A 156 -11.80 5.03 -13.25
C HIS A 156 -13.15 5.35 -12.63
N PRO A 157 -14.28 4.92 -13.25
CA PRO A 157 -15.64 5.31 -12.83
C PRO A 157 -16.01 4.91 -11.38
N VAL A 158 -15.28 3.97 -10.80
CA VAL A 158 -15.48 3.49 -9.41
C VAL A 158 -14.65 4.25 -8.38
N ALA A 159 -13.81 5.18 -8.82
CA ALA A 159 -12.90 5.93 -7.96
C ALA A 159 -13.34 7.40 -7.90
N ASP A 160 -13.83 7.87 -6.75
CA ASP A 160 -14.14 9.27 -6.52
C ASP A 160 -13.05 9.93 -5.67
N TYR A 161 -12.26 10.77 -6.32
CA TYR A 161 -11.20 11.52 -5.65
C TYR A 161 -11.73 12.42 -4.53
N HIS A 162 -12.90 13.04 -4.70
CA HIS A 162 -13.47 13.96 -3.70
C HIS A 162 -13.96 13.20 -2.46
N GLU A 163 -14.38 11.95 -2.62
CA GLU A 163 -14.73 11.06 -1.52
C GLU A 163 -13.46 10.52 -0.82
N PHE A 164 -12.43 10.14 -1.57
CA PHE A 164 -11.22 9.54 -1.01
C PHE A 164 -10.30 10.54 -0.31
N LYS A 165 -10.19 11.76 -0.82
CA LYS A 165 -9.31 12.79 -0.27
C LYS A 165 -9.56 13.11 1.21
N PRO A 166 -10.79 13.29 1.70
CA PRO A 166 -11.05 13.59 3.11
C PRO A 166 -10.72 12.44 4.07
N VAL A 167 -10.77 11.18 3.60
CA VAL A 167 -10.53 10.00 4.43
C VAL A 167 -9.12 10.00 5.03
N SER A 168 -8.11 10.44 4.28
CA SER A 168 -6.73 10.53 4.78
C SER A 168 -6.58 11.54 5.92
N TYR A 169 -7.33 12.63 5.92
CA TYR A 169 -7.30 13.63 7.00
C TYR A 169 -8.01 13.15 8.26
N THR A 170 -9.09 12.39 8.14
CA THR A 170 -9.85 11.90 9.29
C THR A 170 -9.14 10.75 9.99
N HIS A 171 -8.46 9.89 9.27
CA HIS A 171 -7.73 8.76 9.85
C HIS A 171 -6.35 9.13 10.42
N LEU A 172 -5.68 10.15 9.87
CA LEU A 172 -4.39 10.61 10.37
C LEU A 172 -4.51 11.50 11.61
N THR A 173 -5.65 12.15 11.83
CA THR A 173 -5.85 13.01 13.00
C THR A 173 -6.32 12.26 14.24
N LEU A 174 -6.91 11.09 14.13
CA LEU A 174 -7.39 10.29 15.26
C LEU A 174 -6.25 9.71 16.13
N PRO A 175 -5.20 9.11 15.58
CA PRO A 175 -4.08 8.60 16.38
C PRO A 175 -3.29 9.69 17.11
N THR A 176 -3.16 10.87 16.52
CA THR A 176 -2.39 11.99 17.14
C THR A 176 -3.11 12.62 18.32
N LYS A 177 -4.43 12.50 18.42
CA LYS A 177 -5.20 12.98 19.58
C LYS A 177 -5.21 12.01 20.75
N LEU A 178 -4.82 10.76 20.54
CA LEU A 178 -4.77 9.72 21.57
C LEU A 178 -3.38 9.59 22.23
N THR A 179 -2.38 10.33 21.76
CA THR A 179 -1.00 10.28 22.24
C THR A 179 -0.56 11.54 23.00
N VAL A 180 -1.49 12.41 23.37
CA VAL A 180 -1.21 13.59 24.22
C VAL A 180 -1.94 13.48 25.54
#